data_75a1ef02e738c32d6c4400003badc9d0
#
_entry.id   75a1ef02e738c32d6c4400003badc9d0
#
_cell.length_a   1.000
_cell.length_b   1.000
_cell.length_c   1.000
_cell.angle_alpha   90.00
_cell.angle_beta   90.00
_cell.angle_gamma   90.00
#
_symmetry.space_group_name_H-M   'P 1'
#
loop_
_entity.id
_entity.type
_entity.pdbx_description
1 polymer ?
#
loop_
_entity_poly.entity_id
_entity_poly.type
_entity_poly.pdbx_seq_one_letter_code
_entity_poly.pdbx_strand_id
1 'polypeptide(L)'
;MKTTNIKNRREIRLILIALCVFISITLHAQSKHQLLRSGDASYSAGEYSKAEEAYRKAIEKEGKSQAKYNLGNSLYEQERYDEALEQYQSAINSAPNNQSKSQAYHNLGNSLFNDQKLKESMEAYKQALRYRPDDLETKHNLSYAKQILKQQ
;
A
#
# COMPACT_ATOMS: atom_id res chain seq x y z
N MET A 1 38.72 18.23 43.10
CA MET A 1 38.42 18.87 41.77
C MET A 1 38.51 17.95 40.53
N LYS A 2 39.17 16.79 40.54
CA LYS A 2 39.26 15.87 39.37
C LYS A 2 38.04 15.01 39.14
N THR A 3 37.26 14.66 40.14
CA THR A 3 36.11 13.73 40.06
C THR A 3 34.86 14.34 39.38
N THR A 4 34.64 15.65 39.58
CA THR A 4 33.53 16.38 38.92
C THR A 4 33.68 16.49 37.38
N ASN A 5 34.91 16.56 36.90
CA ASN A 5 35.19 16.67 35.46
C ASN A 5 34.96 15.32 34.73
N ILE A 6 35.21 14.19 35.41
CA ILE A 6 34.99 12.85 34.81
C ILE A 6 33.50 12.54 34.72
N LYS A 7 32.71 12.89 35.75
CA LYS A 7 31.25 12.72 35.77
C LYS A 7 30.59 13.52 34.64
N ASN A 8 31.01 14.78 34.46
CA ASN A 8 30.50 15.68 33.42
C ASN A 8 30.82 15.16 31.99
N ARG A 9 32.01 14.61 31.78
CA ARG A 9 32.40 14.00 30.49
C ARG A 9 31.60 12.73 30.19
N ARG A 10 31.19 11.96 31.18
CA ARG A 10 30.40 10.75 31.04
C ARG A 10 28.96 11.10 30.64
N GLU A 11 28.36 12.08 31.31
CA GLU A 11 27.04 12.62 31.00
C GLU A 11 26.98 13.20 29.58
N ILE A 12 27.98 13.98 29.16
CA ILE A 12 28.08 14.54 27.80
C ILE A 12 28.15 13.43 26.76
N ARG A 13 28.91 12.37 27.00
CA ARG A 13 28.99 11.21 26.06
C ARG A 13 27.66 10.49 25.95
N LEU A 14 26.92 10.29 27.03
CA LEU A 14 25.61 9.66 27.01
C LEU A 14 24.60 10.51 26.25
N ILE A 15 24.62 11.83 26.42
CA ILE A 15 23.76 12.75 25.68
C ILE A 15 24.11 12.72 24.19
N LEU A 16 25.37 12.70 23.80
CA LEU A 16 25.79 12.61 22.41
C LEU A 16 25.36 11.28 21.75
N ILE A 17 25.49 10.17 22.49
CA ILE A 17 25.03 8.85 22.00
C ILE A 17 23.52 8.86 21.81
N ALA A 18 22.76 9.37 22.78
CA ALA A 18 21.30 9.49 22.67
C ALA A 18 20.89 10.39 21.48
N LEU A 19 21.59 11.49 21.25
CA LEU A 19 21.36 12.39 20.12
C LEU A 19 21.66 11.70 18.78
N CYS A 20 22.75 10.96 18.67
CA CYS A 20 23.10 10.20 17.47
C CYS A 20 22.06 9.10 17.18
N VAL A 21 21.57 8.40 18.20
CA VAL A 21 20.51 7.40 18.06
C VAL A 21 19.21 8.06 17.60
N PHE A 22 18.84 9.19 18.20
CA PHE A 22 17.65 9.94 17.83
C PHE A 22 17.72 10.45 16.37
N ILE A 23 18.86 11.00 15.95
CA ILE A 23 19.10 11.44 14.56
C ILE A 23 19.01 10.26 13.59
N SER A 24 19.59 9.10 13.96
CA SER A 24 19.51 7.88 13.12
C SER A 24 18.09 7.39 12.94
N ILE A 25 17.26 7.44 13.98
CA ILE A 25 15.85 7.04 13.93
C ILE A 25 15.05 8.00 13.03
N THR A 26 15.29 9.31 13.14
CA THR A 26 14.58 10.31 12.30
C THR A 26 14.99 10.22 10.85
N LEU A 27 16.26 10.01 10.51
CA LEU A 27 16.71 9.79 9.14
C LEU A 27 16.08 8.53 8.51
N HIS A 28 15.99 7.44 9.29
CA HIS A 28 15.34 6.20 8.83
C HIS A 28 13.85 6.39 8.55
N ALA A 29 13.13 7.07 9.42
CA ALA A 29 11.72 7.38 9.24
C ALA A 29 11.48 8.26 8.00
N GLN A 30 12.34 9.24 7.76
CA GLN A 30 12.25 10.14 6.61
C GLN A 30 12.47 9.42 5.27
N SER A 31 13.42 8.47 5.21
CA SER A 31 13.70 7.69 3.99
C SER A 31 12.55 6.77 3.57
N LYS A 32 11.75 6.31 4.51
CA LYS A 32 10.62 5.38 4.31
C LYS A 32 9.42 6.07 3.68
N HIS A 33 9.01 7.22 4.22
CA HIS A 33 7.97 8.05 3.62
C HIS A 33 8.36 8.60 2.24
N GLN A 34 9.65 8.75 1.98
CA GLN A 34 10.15 9.25 0.70
C GLN A 34 9.91 8.26 -0.44
N LEU A 35 10.09 6.94 -0.22
CA LEU A 35 9.86 5.93 -1.25
C LEU A 35 8.37 5.85 -1.64
N LEU A 36 7.47 5.86 -0.65
CA LEU A 36 6.03 5.86 -0.93
C LEU A 36 5.63 7.11 -1.71
N ARG A 37 6.07 8.29 -1.28
CA ARG A 37 5.81 9.56 -1.99
C ARG A 37 6.41 9.60 -3.39
N SER A 38 7.61 9.03 -3.58
CA SER A 38 8.21 8.91 -4.92
C SER A 38 7.36 8.04 -5.83
N GLY A 39 6.84 6.92 -5.31
CA GLY A 39 5.90 6.06 -6.03
C GLY A 39 4.62 6.81 -6.39
N ASP A 40 4.02 7.52 -5.41
CA ASP A 40 2.79 8.30 -5.63
C ASP A 40 3.00 9.40 -6.69
N ALA A 41 4.15 10.08 -6.69
CA ALA A 41 4.49 11.08 -7.69
C ALA A 41 4.64 10.47 -9.09
N SER A 42 5.35 9.33 -9.21
CA SER A 42 5.51 8.62 -10.48
C SER A 42 4.17 8.08 -11.00
N TYR A 43 3.34 7.53 -10.11
CA TYR A 43 1.99 7.06 -10.46
C TYR A 43 1.13 8.20 -11.02
N SER A 44 1.13 9.35 -10.33
CA SER A 44 0.38 10.54 -10.76
C SER A 44 0.87 11.12 -12.10
N ALA A 45 2.14 10.89 -12.43
CA ALA A 45 2.74 11.26 -13.71
C ALA A 45 2.48 10.24 -14.83
N GLY A 46 1.78 9.13 -14.55
CA GLY A 46 1.58 8.03 -15.51
C GLY A 46 2.81 7.14 -15.72
N GLU A 47 3.86 7.32 -14.91
CA GLU A 47 5.11 6.57 -14.99
C GLU A 47 5.01 5.28 -14.15
N TYR A 48 4.08 4.39 -14.53
CA TYR A 48 3.67 3.24 -13.70
C TYR A 48 4.81 2.27 -13.40
N SER A 49 5.76 2.06 -14.31
CA SER A 49 6.94 1.21 -14.06
C SER A 49 7.89 1.81 -13.01
N LYS A 50 8.04 3.15 -12.97
CA LYS A 50 8.83 3.82 -11.93
C LYS A 50 8.10 3.79 -10.59
N ALA A 51 6.77 3.96 -10.60
CA ALA A 51 5.95 3.83 -9.42
C ALA A 51 6.06 2.43 -8.82
N GLU A 52 5.98 1.38 -9.66
CA GLU A 52 6.19 -0.01 -9.27
C GLU A 52 7.52 -0.21 -8.55
N GLU A 53 8.64 0.27 -9.14
CA GLU A 53 9.97 0.15 -8.52
C GLU A 53 10.03 0.80 -7.13
N ALA A 54 9.46 2.00 -7.00
CA ALA A 54 9.43 2.73 -5.74
C ALA A 54 8.57 2.01 -4.68
N TYR A 55 7.39 1.47 -5.06
CA TYR A 55 6.53 0.74 -4.14
C TYR A 55 7.12 -0.61 -3.73
N ARG A 56 7.79 -1.35 -4.63
CA ARG A 56 8.52 -2.58 -4.26
C ARG A 56 9.60 -2.29 -3.22
N LYS A 57 10.40 -1.24 -3.39
CA LYS A 57 11.39 -0.78 -2.39
C LYS A 57 10.74 -0.39 -1.06
N ALA A 58 9.55 0.25 -1.10
CA ALA A 58 8.81 0.60 0.12
C ALA A 58 8.30 -0.65 0.86
N ILE A 59 7.84 -1.68 0.13
CA ILE A 59 7.39 -2.97 0.69
C ILE A 59 8.54 -3.70 1.36
N GLU A 60 9.70 -3.80 0.71
CA GLU A 60 10.91 -4.44 1.27
C GLU A 60 11.32 -3.81 2.60
N LYS A 61 11.18 -2.48 2.73
CA LYS A 61 11.55 -1.77 3.95
C LYS A 61 10.52 -1.86 5.08
N GLU A 62 9.23 -1.92 4.78
CA GLU A 62 8.18 -1.80 5.79
C GLU A 62 7.01 -2.79 5.65
N GLY A 63 6.80 -3.40 4.49
CA GLY A 63 5.70 -4.33 4.25
C GLY A 63 4.29 -3.74 4.40
N LYS A 64 4.14 -2.40 4.38
CA LYS A 64 2.86 -1.73 4.64
C LYS A 64 1.81 -2.06 3.58
N SER A 65 0.58 -2.27 4.05
CA SER A 65 -0.60 -2.49 3.22
C SER A 65 -0.79 -1.42 2.13
N GLN A 66 -0.52 -0.14 2.45
CA GLN A 66 -0.64 0.96 1.50
C GLN A 66 0.32 0.81 0.30
N ALA A 67 1.59 0.41 0.55
CA ALA A 67 2.55 0.22 -0.53
C ALA A 67 2.16 -0.96 -1.43
N LYS A 68 1.63 -2.03 -0.85
CA LYS A 68 1.11 -3.19 -1.60
C LYS A 68 -0.10 -2.82 -2.46
N TYR A 69 -1.04 -2.07 -1.89
CA TYR A 69 -2.21 -1.55 -2.59
C TYR A 69 -1.80 -0.67 -3.78
N ASN A 70 -0.88 0.28 -3.56
CA ASN A 70 -0.40 1.18 -4.60
C ASN A 70 0.44 0.45 -5.67
N LEU A 71 1.18 -0.60 -5.27
CA LEU A 71 1.83 -1.50 -6.23
C LEU A 71 0.80 -2.23 -7.10
N GLY A 72 -0.27 -2.74 -6.50
CA GLY A 72 -1.39 -3.34 -7.23
C GLY A 72 -1.98 -2.38 -8.25
N ASN A 73 -2.20 -1.10 -7.87
CA ASN A 73 -2.67 -0.07 -8.79
C ASN A 73 -1.70 0.14 -9.97
N SER A 74 -0.38 0.22 -9.69
CA SER A 74 0.61 0.41 -10.74
C SER A 74 0.68 -0.77 -11.72
N LEU A 75 0.50 -1.97 -11.23
CA LEU A 75 0.45 -3.19 -12.05
C LEU A 75 -0.85 -3.26 -12.87
N TYR A 76 -1.98 -2.85 -12.28
CA TYR A 76 -3.26 -2.76 -12.96
C TYR A 76 -3.21 -1.80 -14.16
N GLU A 77 -2.63 -0.61 -13.99
CA GLU A 77 -2.46 0.37 -15.07
C GLU A 77 -1.49 -0.11 -16.17
N GLN A 78 -0.64 -1.10 -15.86
CA GLN A 78 0.21 -1.79 -16.82
C GLN A 78 -0.47 -3.03 -17.45
N GLU A 79 -1.77 -3.24 -17.19
CA GLU A 79 -2.56 -4.40 -17.63
C GLU A 79 -2.02 -5.77 -17.13
N ARG A 80 -1.17 -5.74 -16.10
CA ARG A 80 -0.60 -6.93 -15.45
C ARG A 80 -1.53 -7.41 -14.33
N TYR A 81 -2.72 -7.84 -14.74
CA TYR A 81 -3.82 -8.10 -13.80
C TYR A 81 -3.53 -9.21 -12.80
N ASP A 82 -2.94 -10.32 -13.20
CA ASP A 82 -2.60 -11.42 -12.28
C ASP A 82 -1.64 -10.97 -11.18
N GLU A 83 -0.62 -10.18 -11.50
CA GLU A 83 0.29 -9.63 -10.50
C GLU A 83 -0.39 -8.60 -9.60
N ALA A 84 -1.30 -7.78 -10.15
CA ALA A 84 -2.11 -6.85 -9.36
C ALA A 84 -2.99 -7.59 -8.34
N LEU A 85 -3.61 -8.72 -8.73
CA LEU A 85 -4.42 -9.58 -7.85
C LEU A 85 -3.62 -10.02 -6.61
N GLU A 86 -2.38 -10.48 -6.79
CA GLU A 86 -1.51 -10.89 -5.68
C GLU A 86 -1.24 -9.74 -4.71
N GLN A 87 -0.98 -8.54 -5.25
CA GLN A 87 -0.69 -7.36 -4.44
C GLN A 87 -1.93 -6.88 -3.67
N TYR A 88 -3.11 -6.86 -4.30
CA TYR A 88 -4.35 -6.52 -3.61
C TYR A 88 -4.70 -7.54 -2.54
N GLN A 89 -4.53 -8.84 -2.79
CA GLN A 89 -4.74 -9.87 -1.76
C GLN A 89 -3.79 -9.69 -0.58
N SER A 90 -2.53 -9.36 -0.84
CA SER A 90 -1.55 -9.06 0.20
C SER A 90 -1.89 -7.78 0.98
N ALA A 91 -2.45 -6.76 0.31
CA ALA A 91 -2.94 -5.55 0.93
C ALA A 91 -4.16 -5.81 1.83
N ILE A 92 -5.11 -6.63 1.39
CA ILE A 92 -6.29 -7.06 2.17
C ILE A 92 -5.86 -7.73 3.47
N ASN A 93 -4.90 -8.67 3.40
CA ASN A 93 -4.44 -9.42 4.56
C ASN A 93 -3.75 -8.54 5.62
N SER A 94 -3.15 -7.43 5.22
CA SER A 94 -2.45 -6.48 6.09
C SER A 94 -3.18 -5.14 6.26
N ALA A 95 -4.43 -5.03 5.80
CA ALA A 95 -5.19 -3.80 5.83
C ALA A 95 -5.49 -3.35 7.27
N PRO A 96 -5.25 -2.06 7.61
CA PRO A 96 -5.39 -1.57 8.98
C PRO A 96 -6.84 -1.35 9.41
N ASN A 97 -7.77 -1.23 8.48
CA ASN A 97 -9.18 -0.91 8.75
C ASN A 97 -10.11 -1.39 7.62
N ASN A 98 -11.41 -1.30 7.86
CA ASN A 98 -12.45 -1.73 6.92
C ASN A 98 -12.43 -0.92 5.60
N GLN A 99 -12.11 0.36 5.65
CA GLN A 99 -12.02 1.19 4.45
C GLN A 99 -10.93 0.70 3.52
N SER A 100 -9.72 0.46 4.04
CA SER A 100 -8.60 -0.08 3.26
C SER A 100 -8.90 -1.47 2.70
N LYS A 101 -9.60 -2.32 3.48
CA LYS A 101 -10.07 -3.64 3.00
C LYS A 101 -11.05 -3.50 1.86
N SER A 102 -12.05 -2.63 1.99
CA SER A 102 -13.05 -2.38 0.95
C SER A 102 -12.39 -1.93 -0.35
N GLN A 103 -11.49 -0.94 -0.27
CA GLN A 103 -10.78 -0.43 -1.44
C GLN A 103 -9.95 -1.51 -2.14
N ALA A 104 -9.23 -2.33 -1.37
CA ALA A 104 -8.42 -3.40 -1.94
C ALA A 104 -9.29 -4.51 -2.58
N TYR A 105 -10.43 -4.87 -1.98
CA TYR A 105 -11.39 -5.79 -2.59
C TYR A 105 -12.06 -5.20 -3.85
N HIS A 106 -12.37 -3.90 -3.87
CA HIS A 106 -12.89 -3.23 -5.05
C HIS A 106 -11.91 -3.34 -6.22
N ASN A 107 -10.64 -3.00 -6.01
CA ASN A 107 -9.63 -3.05 -7.07
C ASN A 107 -9.25 -4.50 -7.45
N LEU A 108 -9.30 -5.44 -6.50
CA LEU A 108 -9.24 -6.88 -6.79
C LEU A 108 -10.37 -7.26 -7.78
N GLY A 109 -11.58 -6.79 -7.52
CA GLY A 109 -12.73 -6.99 -8.39
C GLY A 109 -12.54 -6.39 -9.79
N ASN A 110 -11.98 -5.18 -9.88
CA ASN A 110 -11.68 -4.53 -11.17
C ASN A 110 -10.64 -5.34 -11.97
N SER A 111 -9.58 -5.81 -11.31
CA SER A 111 -8.55 -6.63 -11.97
C SER A 111 -9.11 -7.95 -12.47
N LEU A 112 -9.91 -8.65 -11.65
CA LEU A 112 -10.59 -9.88 -12.06
C LEU A 112 -11.58 -9.66 -13.20
N PHE A 113 -12.26 -8.51 -13.22
CA PHE A 113 -13.17 -8.14 -14.30
C PHE A 113 -12.43 -7.97 -15.62
N ASN A 114 -11.31 -7.24 -15.62
CA ASN A 114 -10.50 -7.02 -16.82
C ASN A 114 -9.79 -8.30 -17.28
N ASP A 115 -9.49 -9.19 -16.37
CA ASP A 115 -8.98 -10.55 -16.65
C ASP A 115 -10.10 -11.54 -17.05
N GLN A 116 -11.32 -11.05 -17.27
CA GLN A 116 -12.50 -11.82 -17.69
C GLN A 116 -12.96 -12.90 -16.68
N LYS A 117 -12.44 -12.88 -15.45
CA LYS A 117 -12.85 -13.74 -14.33
C LYS A 117 -14.10 -13.17 -13.64
N LEU A 118 -15.22 -13.09 -14.38
CA LEU A 118 -16.41 -12.33 -13.97
C LEU A 118 -17.06 -12.83 -12.68
N LYS A 119 -17.09 -14.14 -12.43
CA LYS A 119 -17.67 -14.70 -11.22
C LYS A 119 -16.86 -14.32 -9.98
N GLU A 120 -15.55 -14.42 -10.08
CA GLU A 120 -14.60 -14.05 -9.03
C GLU A 120 -14.63 -12.54 -8.78
N SER A 121 -14.71 -11.73 -9.84
CA SER A 121 -14.88 -10.28 -9.77
C SER A 121 -16.11 -9.90 -8.95
N MET A 122 -17.26 -10.51 -9.25
CA MET A 122 -18.50 -10.29 -8.50
C MET A 122 -18.36 -10.64 -7.01
N GLU A 123 -17.64 -11.71 -6.69
CA GLU A 123 -17.42 -12.07 -5.30
C GLU A 123 -16.50 -11.06 -4.59
N ALA A 124 -15.46 -10.59 -5.26
CA ALA A 124 -14.59 -9.53 -4.72
C ALA A 124 -15.38 -8.23 -4.46
N TYR A 125 -16.25 -7.80 -5.37
CA TYR A 125 -17.11 -6.63 -5.15
C TYR A 125 -18.09 -6.82 -3.99
N LYS A 126 -18.67 -8.00 -3.82
CA LYS A 126 -19.50 -8.32 -2.64
C LYS A 126 -18.69 -8.21 -1.35
N GLN A 127 -17.44 -8.71 -1.34
CA GLN A 127 -16.56 -8.56 -0.18
C GLN A 127 -16.27 -7.08 0.11
N ALA A 128 -16.00 -6.25 -0.91
CA ALA A 128 -15.83 -4.81 -0.74
C ALA A 128 -17.07 -4.18 -0.07
N LEU A 129 -18.26 -4.51 -0.53
CA LEU A 129 -19.54 -4.02 -0.01
C LEU A 129 -19.87 -4.52 1.41
N ARG A 130 -19.31 -5.65 1.87
CA ARG A 130 -19.43 -6.06 3.28
C ARG A 130 -18.72 -5.11 4.23
N TYR A 131 -17.61 -4.48 3.78
CA TYR A 131 -16.86 -3.51 4.56
C TYR A 131 -17.35 -2.07 4.37
N ARG A 132 -17.91 -1.74 3.18
CA ARG A 132 -18.52 -0.45 2.85
C ARG A 132 -19.81 -0.63 2.05
N PRO A 133 -20.95 -0.83 2.74
CA PRO A 133 -22.23 -1.11 2.08
C PRO A 133 -22.79 0.05 1.25
N ASP A 134 -22.33 1.26 1.47
CA ASP A 134 -22.75 2.51 0.82
C ASP A 134 -21.92 2.88 -0.42
N ASP A 135 -20.90 2.09 -0.76
CA ASP A 135 -20.03 2.36 -1.92
C ASP A 135 -20.79 2.17 -3.25
N LEU A 136 -21.19 3.31 -3.84
CA LEU A 136 -21.98 3.34 -5.07
C LEU A 136 -21.21 2.82 -6.29
N GLU A 137 -19.91 3.11 -6.36
CA GLU A 137 -19.05 2.65 -7.45
C GLU A 137 -18.95 1.11 -7.45
N THR A 138 -18.67 0.53 -6.29
CA THR A 138 -18.62 -0.94 -6.17
C THR A 138 -19.97 -1.59 -6.50
N LYS A 139 -21.10 -0.98 -6.09
CA LYS A 139 -22.45 -1.48 -6.48
C LYS A 139 -22.66 -1.45 -7.96
N HIS A 140 -22.25 -0.36 -8.61
CA HIS A 140 -22.34 -0.22 -10.06
C HIS A 140 -21.51 -1.30 -10.76
N ASN A 141 -20.23 -1.46 -10.37
CA ASN A 141 -19.34 -2.44 -10.99
C ASN A 141 -19.83 -3.88 -10.78
N LEU A 142 -20.36 -4.22 -9.61
CA LEU A 142 -21.00 -5.51 -9.34
C LEU A 142 -22.20 -5.75 -10.27
N SER A 143 -23.07 -4.73 -10.44
CA SER A 143 -24.24 -4.82 -11.32
C SER A 143 -23.81 -5.01 -12.77
N TYR A 144 -22.79 -4.29 -13.22
CA TYR A 144 -22.25 -4.38 -14.56
C TYR A 144 -21.63 -5.75 -14.83
N ALA A 145 -20.79 -6.26 -13.94
CA ALA A 145 -20.22 -7.60 -14.05
C ALA A 145 -21.32 -8.68 -14.15
N LYS A 146 -22.39 -8.55 -13.35
CA LYS A 146 -23.55 -9.44 -13.40
C LYS A 146 -24.29 -9.37 -14.75
N GLN A 147 -24.39 -8.19 -15.33
CA GLN A 147 -25.02 -8.01 -16.65
C GLN A 147 -24.20 -8.70 -17.74
N ILE A 148 -22.88 -8.47 -17.76
CA ILE A 148 -21.97 -9.10 -18.75
C ILE A 148 -22.04 -10.64 -18.64
N LEU A 149 -21.99 -11.18 -17.41
CA LEU A 149 -22.07 -12.64 -17.21
C LEU A 149 -23.38 -13.25 -17.71
N LYS A 150 -24.48 -12.50 -17.76
CA LYS A 150 -25.77 -12.99 -18.30
C LYS A 150 -25.83 -12.98 -19.84
N GLN A 151 -24.93 -12.23 -20.48
CA GLN A 151 -24.88 -12.09 -21.94
C GLN A 151 -23.95 -13.13 -22.59
N GLN A 152 -23.15 -13.81 -21.80
CA GLN A 152 -22.32 -14.96 -22.21
C GLN A 152 -23.10 -16.27 -22.15
#